data_3249635b5160a09d2caf22b4bf06ac83
#
_entry.id   3249635b5160a09d2caf22b4bf06ac83
#
_cell.length_a   1.000
_cell.length_b   1.000
_cell.length_c   1.000
_cell.angle_alpha   90.00
_cell.angle_beta   90.00
_cell.angle_gamma   90.00
#
_symmetry.space_group_name_H-M   'P 1'
#
loop_
_entity.id
_entity.type
_entity.pdbx_description
1 polymer ?
#
loop_
_entity_poly.entity_id
_entity_poly.type
_entity_poly.pdbx_seq_one_letter_code
_entity_poly.pdbx_strand_id
1 'polypeptide(L)'
;MSDVLIFGGTTEGRELAIFCDSLRIPTILCVATEYGKEVLPTFKFVKVSDKRLNINEIISIIENNDILYVIDATHPYAYEVSKNIAAAISQLEREVKLLKIKREDMDIALNGALEFSSNAEAVSYLLNTDGNILLTTGSKEIAAFSELSYRIFPRVLPSVDSINACISAGIPSKNIIAMQGPFSKNLNEAIIKEFDCKYLVSKLSGRSGGFEEKIEAAKNTDCIPIIIMPKTEIKGISVEECRVELEKLYKNH
;
A
#
# COMPACT_ATOMS: atom_id res chain seq x y z
N MET A 1 -1.54 -22.05 -20.08
CA MET A 1 -2.09 -20.73 -20.32
C MET A 1 -2.67 -20.22 -19.01
N SER A 2 -2.67 -18.95 -18.78
CA SER A 2 -3.23 -18.34 -17.54
C SER A 2 -4.22 -17.26 -17.98
N ASP A 3 -5.43 -17.27 -17.42
CA ASP A 3 -6.52 -16.38 -17.88
C ASP A 3 -6.51 -15.04 -17.13
N VAL A 4 -5.88 -15.02 -15.96
CA VAL A 4 -5.88 -13.87 -15.03
C VAL A 4 -4.46 -13.50 -14.61
N LEU A 5 -4.17 -12.19 -14.64
CA LEU A 5 -2.95 -11.60 -14.09
C LEU A 5 -3.34 -10.67 -12.93
N ILE A 6 -2.91 -10.99 -11.72
CA ILE A 6 -3.16 -10.18 -10.52
C ILE A 6 -1.87 -9.46 -10.10
N PHE A 7 -1.92 -8.14 -10.00
CA PHE A 7 -0.92 -7.36 -9.30
C PHE A 7 -1.36 -7.20 -7.85
N GLY A 8 -0.67 -7.93 -6.96
CA GLY A 8 -1.03 -8.07 -5.55
C GLY A 8 -0.08 -7.29 -4.62
N GLY A 9 0.12 -7.87 -3.44
CA GLY A 9 0.89 -7.26 -2.34
C GLY A 9 -0.01 -6.63 -1.28
N THR A 10 -1.31 -6.87 -1.37
CA THR A 10 -2.35 -6.44 -0.43
C THR A 10 -3.18 -7.64 0.03
N THR A 11 -4.01 -7.46 1.04
CA THR A 11 -4.97 -8.48 1.52
C THR A 11 -5.95 -8.84 0.41
N GLU A 12 -6.47 -7.85 -0.30
CA GLU A 12 -7.43 -8.00 -1.39
C GLU A 12 -6.85 -8.82 -2.55
N GLY A 13 -5.60 -8.55 -2.93
CA GLY A 13 -4.91 -9.32 -3.97
C GLY A 13 -4.69 -10.77 -3.58
N ARG A 14 -4.39 -11.04 -2.30
CA ARG A 14 -4.28 -12.40 -1.76
C ARG A 14 -5.63 -13.13 -1.76
N GLU A 15 -6.69 -12.47 -1.33
CA GLU A 15 -8.05 -13.04 -1.32
C GLU A 15 -8.53 -13.40 -2.72
N LEU A 16 -8.29 -12.54 -3.70
CA LEU A 16 -8.62 -12.81 -5.11
C LEU A 16 -7.80 -13.96 -5.68
N ALA A 17 -6.51 -14.08 -5.33
CA ALA A 17 -5.69 -15.21 -5.74
C ALA A 17 -6.19 -16.54 -5.13
N ILE A 18 -6.56 -16.54 -3.85
CA ILE A 18 -7.19 -17.71 -3.20
C ILE A 18 -8.51 -18.08 -3.88
N PHE A 19 -9.31 -17.07 -4.24
CA PHE A 19 -10.57 -17.28 -4.93
C PHE A 19 -10.36 -17.90 -6.31
N CYS A 20 -9.42 -17.38 -7.12
CA CYS A 20 -9.05 -17.97 -8.41
C CYS A 20 -8.57 -19.42 -8.27
N ASP A 21 -7.73 -19.71 -7.27
CA ASP A 21 -7.25 -21.08 -7.01
C ASP A 21 -8.40 -22.03 -6.68
N SER A 22 -9.37 -21.59 -5.88
CA SER A 22 -10.55 -22.38 -5.50
C SER A 22 -11.44 -22.72 -6.70
N LEU A 23 -11.54 -21.82 -7.66
CA LEU A 23 -12.29 -22.00 -8.92
C LEU A 23 -11.45 -22.67 -10.01
N ARG A 24 -10.19 -23.02 -9.74
CA ARG A 24 -9.24 -23.60 -10.72
C ARG A 24 -8.95 -22.67 -11.92
N ILE A 25 -9.08 -21.37 -11.74
CA ILE A 25 -8.75 -20.38 -12.78
C ILE A 25 -7.22 -20.23 -12.85
N PRO A 26 -6.59 -20.56 -13.99
CA PRO A 26 -5.15 -20.41 -14.15
C PRO A 26 -4.76 -18.94 -14.01
N THR A 27 -3.96 -18.62 -13.01
CA THR A 27 -3.68 -17.24 -12.61
C THR A 27 -2.17 -17.01 -12.41
N ILE A 28 -1.70 -15.82 -12.77
CA ILE A 28 -0.38 -15.31 -12.39
C ILE A 28 -0.58 -14.22 -11.34
N LEU A 29 0.03 -14.39 -10.16
CA LEU A 29 0.04 -13.40 -9.09
C LEU A 29 1.42 -12.75 -8.99
N CYS A 30 1.50 -11.44 -9.26
CA CYS A 30 2.72 -10.65 -9.09
C CYS A 30 2.69 -9.96 -7.73
N VAL A 31 3.74 -10.21 -6.90
CA VAL A 31 3.96 -9.53 -5.62
C VAL A 31 5.31 -8.81 -5.66
N ALA A 32 5.38 -7.59 -5.13
CA ALA A 32 6.57 -6.74 -5.28
C ALA A 32 7.64 -6.97 -4.21
N THR A 33 7.38 -7.81 -3.19
CA THR A 33 8.26 -8.01 -2.03
C THR A 33 8.30 -9.47 -1.61
N GLU A 34 9.47 -9.89 -1.09
CA GLU A 34 9.68 -11.21 -0.52
C GLU A 34 8.69 -11.51 0.63
N TYR A 35 8.44 -10.54 1.49
CA TYR A 35 7.41 -10.64 2.54
C TYR A 35 6.00 -10.89 1.97
N GLY A 36 5.65 -10.23 0.86
CA GLY A 36 4.37 -10.48 0.18
C GLY A 36 4.23 -11.93 -0.27
N LYS A 37 5.34 -12.60 -0.57
CA LYS A 37 5.38 -14.02 -0.95
C LYS A 37 5.28 -14.96 0.25
N GLU A 38 5.95 -14.64 1.36
CA GLU A 38 5.97 -15.45 2.58
C GLU A 38 4.59 -15.63 3.23
N VAL A 39 3.70 -14.64 3.08
CA VAL A 39 2.34 -14.69 3.66
C VAL A 39 1.31 -15.39 2.76
N LEU A 40 1.73 -15.90 1.59
CA LEU A 40 0.85 -16.58 0.66
C LEU A 40 0.69 -18.07 1.02
N PRO A 41 -0.50 -18.64 0.85
CA PRO A 41 -0.68 -20.10 0.94
C PRO A 41 -0.04 -20.79 -0.28
N THR A 42 0.05 -22.11 -0.21
CA THR A 42 0.40 -22.93 -1.38
C THR A 42 -0.78 -23.00 -2.34
N PHE A 43 -0.55 -22.66 -3.59
CA PHE A 43 -1.55 -22.69 -4.65
C PHE A 43 -1.36 -23.87 -5.59
N LYS A 44 -2.45 -24.32 -6.24
CA LYS A 44 -2.44 -25.33 -7.30
C LYS A 44 -2.55 -24.71 -8.70
N PHE A 45 -3.34 -23.66 -8.83
CA PHE A 45 -3.67 -23.00 -10.11
C PHE A 45 -3.13 -21.58 -10.21
N VAL A 46 -2.46 -21.07 -9.16
CA VAL A 46 -1.86 -19.74 -9.15
C VAL A 46 -0.33 -19.84 -9.14
N LYS A 47 0.30 -19.23 -10.15
CA LYS A 47 1.77 -19.06 -10.21
C LYS A 47 2.15 -17.73 -9.58
N VAL A 48 3.02 -17.77 -8.58
CA VAL A 48 3.50 -16.54 -7.90
C VAL A 48 4.79 -16.06 -8.54
N SER A 49 4.84 -14.76 -8.88
CA SER A 49 6.03 -14.05 -9.34
C SER A 49 6.37 -12.92 -8.37
N ASP A 50 7.63 -12.83 -7.94
CA ASP A 50 8.16 -11.79 -7.03
C ASP A 50 8.96 -10.71 -7.79
N LYS A 51 8.82 -10.67 -9.11
CA LYS A 51 9.49 -9.68 -9.95
C LYS A 51 8.70 -8.38 -10.05
N ARG A 52 9.42 -7.26 -9.97
CA ARG A 52 8.87 -5.97 -10.39
C ARG A 52 8.88 -5.92 -11.91
N LEU A 53 7.72 -5.70 -12.50
CA LEU A 53 7.55 -5.72 -13.96
C LEU A 53 7.52 -4.29 -14.51
N ASN A 54 8.26 -4.07 -15.60
CA ASN A 54 8.11 -2.90 -16.44
C ASN A 54 6.99 -3.10 -17.48
N ILE A 55 6.68 -2.05 -18.27
CA ILE A 55 5.60 -2.07 -19.27
C ILE A 55 5.75 -3.21 -20.27
N ASN A 56 6.95 -3.40 -20.83
CA ASN A 56 7.21 -4.43 -21.84
C ASN A 56 7.08 -5.85 -21.27
N GLU A 57 7.52 -6.06 -20.03
CA GLU A 57 7.37 -7.34 -19.34
C GLU A 57 5.90 -7.65 -19.05
N ILE A 58 5.09 -6.65 -18.70
CA ILE A 58 3.64 -6.79 -18.52
C ILE A 58 3.00 -7.21 -19.83
N ILE A 59 3.29 -6.52 -20.93
CA ILE A 59 2.81 -6.87 -22.28
C ILE A 59 3.16 -8.31 -22.62
N SER A 60 4.45 -8.68 -22.48
CA SER A 60 4.91 -10.03 -22.75
C SER A 60 4.19 -11.12 -21.95
N ILE A 61 3.90 -10.86 -20.66
CA ILE A 61 3.15 -11.81 -19.83
C ILE A 61 1.72 -11.94 -20.35
N ILE A 62 1.09 -10.83 -20.68
CA ILE A 62 -0.29 -10.81 -21.16
C ILE A 62 -0.42 -11.58 -22.48
N GLU A 63 0.48 -11.35 -23.44
CA GLU A 63 0.46 -11.99 -24.75
C GLU A 63 0.85 -13.47 -24.71
N ASN A 64 1.93 -13.80 -23.99
CA ASN A 64 2.43 -15.19 -23.93
C ASN A 64 1.56 -16.15 -23.14
N ASN A 65 0.60 -15.64 -22.34
CA ASN A 65 -0.29 -16.45 -21.50
C ASN A 65 -1.76 -16.30 -21.86
N ASP A 66 -2.10 -15.53 -22.91
CA ASP A 66 -3.48 -15.25 -23.33
C ASP A 66 -4.36 -14.65 -22.21
N ILE A 67 -3.75 -13.77 -21.38
CA ILE A 67 -4.44 -13.15 -20.25
C ILE A 67 -5.68 -12.39 -20.72
N LEU A 68 -6.83 -12.71 -20.13
CA LEU A 68 -8.11 -12.06 -20.41
C LEU A 68 -8.43 -10.92 -19.42
N TYR A 69 -8.02 -11.10 -18.17
CA TYR A 69 -8.27 -10.14 -17.08
C TYR A 69 -6.96 -9.76 -16.40
N VAL A 70 -6.75 -8.46 -16.27
CA VAL A 70 -5.70 -7.88 -15.42
C VAL A 70 -6.36 -7.23 -14.21
N ILE A 71 -5.95 -7.64 -13.02
CA ILE A 71 -6.48 -7.12 -11.76
C ILE A 71 -5.40 -6.29 -11.07
N ASP A 72 -5.63 -5.00 -10.93
CA ASP A 72 -4.80 -4.10 -10.13
C ASP A 72 -5.32 -4.08 -8.69
N ALA A 73 -4.82 -4.99 -7.88
CA ALA A 73 -5.04 -5.05 -6.44
C ALA A 73 -3.81 -4.54 -5.67
N THR A 74 -3.07 -3.59 -6.23
CA THR A 74 -1.91 -2.98 -5.57
C THR A 74 -2.34 -1.97 -4.51
N HIS A 75 -1.38 -1.56 -3.68
CA HIS A 75 -1.64 -0.53 -2.67
C HIS A 75 -1.99 0.81 -3.36
N PRO A 76 -2.95 1.60 -2.83
CA PRO A 76 -3.37 2.89 -3.40
C PRO A 76 -2.24 3.86 -3.73
N TYR A 77 -1.10 3.75 -3.03
CA TYR A 77 0.09 4.57 -3.27
C TYR A 77 1.13 3.94 -4.21
N ALA A 78 0.81 2.80 -4.82
CA ALA A 78 1.68 2.15 -5.81
C ALA A 78 1.43 2.71 -7.23
N TYR A 79 1.45 4.04 -7.36
CA TYR A 79 1.12 4.77 -8.60
C TYR A 79 1.90 4.31 -9.83
N GLU A 80 3.19 4.04 -9.67
CA GLU A 80 4.04 3.58 -10.77
C GLU A 80 3.56 2.26 -11.37
N VAL A 81 3.22 1.30 -10.52
CA VAL A 81 2.72 0.00 -10.97
C VAL A 81 1.38 0.15 -11.66
N SER A 82 0.41 0.88 -11.06
CA SER A 82 -0.89 1.15 -11.68
C SER A 82 -0.75 1.87 -13.01
N LYS A 83 0.17 2.83 -13.13
CA LYS A 83 0.48 3.53 -14.37
C LYS A 83 1.07 2.60 -15.43
N ASN A 84 2.02 1.74 -15.03
CA ASN A 84 2.61 0.76 -15.94
C ASN A 84 1.58 -0.26 -16.45
N ILE A 85 0.67 -0.72 -15.59
CA ILE A 85 -0.43 -1.62 -15.97
C ILE A 85 -1.32 -0.95 -17.02
N ALA A 86 -1.79 0.26 -16.75
CA ALA A 86 -2.65 1.00 -17.68
C ALA A 86 -1.95 1.27 -19.02
N ALA A 87 -0.66 1.66 -18.98
CA ALA A 87 0.13 1.89 -20.18
C ALA A 87 0.39 0.60 -20.97
N ALA A 88 0.63 -0.53 -20.30
CA ALA A 88 0.79 -1.82 -20.96
C ALA A 88 -0.48 -2.23 -21.69
N ILE A 89 -1.64 -2.15 -21.03
CA ILE A 89 -2.93 -2.53 -21.60
C ILE A 89 -3.29 -1.63 -22.78
N SER A 90 -2.99 -0.33 -22.72
CA SER A 90 -3.27 0.60 -23.83
C SER A 90 -2.46 0.34 -25.10
N GLN A 91 -1.38 -0.45 -25.03
CA GLN A 91 -0.52 -0.81 -26.15
C GLN A 91 -0.88 -2.17 -26.78
N LEU A 92 -1.82 -2.91 -26.19
CA LEU A 92 -2.24 -4.20 -26.71
C LEU A 92 -3.20 -4.02 -27.90
N GLU A 93 -3.06 -4.86 -28.92
CA GLU A 93 -3.97 -4.89 -30.09
C GLU A 93 -5.28 -5.64 -29.82
N ARG A 94 -5.35 -6.38 -28.72
CA ARG A 94 -6.54 -7.14 -28.30
C ARG A 94 -7.15 -6.58 -27.03
N GLU A 95 -8.42 -6.85 -26.83
CA GLU A 95 -9.14 -6.44 -25.62
C GLU A 95 -8.68 -7.28 -24.40
N VAL A 96 -8.26 -6.59 -23.34
CA VAL A 96 -7.95 -7.14 -22.03
C VAL A 96 -8.67 -6.32 -20.98
N LYS A 97 -9.44 -6.98 -20.13
CA LYS A 97 -10.25 -6.29 -19.13
C LYS A 97 -9.40 -5.91 -17.93
N LEU A 98 -9.25 -4.61 -17.67
CA LEU A 98 -8.60 -4.10 -16.46
C LEU A 98 -9.63 -3.91 -15.34
N LEU A 99 -9.43 -4.58 -14.22
CA LEU A 99 -10.20 -4.41 -12.99
C LEU A 99 -9.31 -3.80 -11.91
N LYS A 100 -9.60 -2.58 -11.50
CA LYS A 100 -8.91 -1.95 -10.37
C LYS A 100 -9.71 -2.20 -9.10
N ILE A 101 -9.06 -2.68 -8.05
CA ILE A 101 -9.73 -2.98 -6.80
C ILE A 101 -9.77 -1.75 -5.91
N LYS A 102 -10.99 -1.33 -5.55
CA LYS A 102 -11.25 -0.30 -4.53
C LYS A 102 -11.20 -0.97 -3.15
N ARG A 103 -10.51 -0.35 -2.21
CA ARG A 103 -10.56 -0.77 -0.81
C ARG A 103 -11.81 -0.20 -0.15
N GLU A 104 -12.61 -1.06 0.45
CA GLU A 104 -13.80 -0.66 1.21
C GLU A 104 -13.42 0.09 2.50
N ASP A 105 -12.22 -0.15 3.01
CA ASP A 105 -11.73 0.40 4.28
C ASP A 105 -11.31 1.88 4.25
N MET A 106 -11.49 2.59 3.13
CA MET A 106 -11.06 3.99 3.01
C MET A 106 -12.13 5.01 3.46
N ASP A 107 -13.34 4.55 3.80
CA ASP A 107 -14.42 5.40 4.33
C ASP A 107 -14.29 5.61 5.87
N ILE A 108 -13.06 5.62 6.39
CA ILE A 108 -12.81 5.84 7.83
C ILE A 108 -13.06 7.30 8.17
N ALA A 109 -13.90 7.55 9.16
CA ALA A 109 -14.17 8.88 9.67
C ALA A 109 -12.89 9.53 10.21
N LEU A 110 -12.36 10.50 9.49
CA LEU A 110 -11.13 11.25 9.82
C LEU A 110 -11.40 12.39 10.83
N ASN A 111 -12.42 12.27 11.69
CA ASN A 111 -12.82 13.29 12.62
C ASN A 111 -11.66 13.81 13.47
N GLY A 112 -11.31 15.09 13.29
CA GLY A 112 -10.23 15.76 13.99
C GLY A 112 -8.83 15.56 13.39
N ALA A 113 -8.70 14.88 12.24
CA ALA A 113 -7.46 14.81 11.50
C ALA A 113 -7.29 16.02 10.55
N LEU A 114 -6.04 16.41 10.31
CA LEU A 114 -5.68 17.36 9.26
C LEU A 114 -5.34 16.58 7.98
N GLU A 115 -5.98 16.95 6.88
CA GLU A 115 -5.83 16.27 5.60
C GLU A 115 -4.98 17.10 4.64
N PHE A 116 -4.02 16.44 3.97
CA PHE A 116 -3.14 17.08 2.99
C PHE A 116 -3.05 16.22 1.72
N SER A 117 -2.99 16.85 0.57
CA SER A 117 -2.91 16.16 -0.72
C SER A 117 -1.50 15.64 -1.04
N SER A 118 -0.48 16.09 -0.29
CA SER A 118 0.93 15.74 -0.51
C SER A 118 1.78 15.86 0.75
N ASN A 119 2.94 15.16 0.74
CA ASN A 119 3.97 15.33 1.77
C ASN A 119 4.45 16.78 1.85
N ALA A 120 4.60 17.47 0.72
CA ALA A 120 5.07 18.85 0.68
C ALA A 120 4.12 19.81 1.42
N GLU A 121 2.81 19.67 1.24
CA GLU A 121 1.83 20.46 1.98
C GLU A 121 1.88 20.18 3.48
N ALA A 122 1.96 18.90 3.88
CA ALA A 122 2.09 18.53 5.28
C ALA A 122 3.39 19.08 5.90
N VAL A 123 4.51 19.04 5.18
CA VAL A 123 5.79 19.62 5.62
C VAL A 123 5.66 21.14 5.76
N SER A 124 5.09 21.84 4.78
CA SER A 124 4.85 23.27 4.85
C SER A 124 4.03 23.68 6.08
N TYR A 125 3.00 22.91 6.40
CA TYR A 125 2.22 23.12 7.62
C TYR A 125 3.08 22.90 8.88
N LEU A 126 3.78 21.77 8.95
CA LEU A 126 4.58 21.37 10.10
C LEU A 126 5.76 22.32 10.37
N LEU A 127 6.35 22.96 9.36
CA LEU A 127 7.41 23.94 9.52
C LEU A 127 6.96 25.18 10.33
N ASN A 128 5.67 25.45 10.37
CA ASN A 128 5.07 26.55 11.16
C ASN A 128 4.52 26.07 12.51
N THR A 129 4.94 24.92 13.00
CA THR A 129 4.49 24.32 14.26
C THR A 129 5.64 23.83 15.10
N ASP A 130 5.38 23.57 16.39
CA ASP A 130 6.34 23.01 17.34
C ASP A 130 5.90 21.63 17.83
N GLY A 131 6.87 20.84 18.36
CA GLY A 131 6.63 19.53 18.94
C GLY A 131 7.10 18.38 18.03
N ASN A 132 7.28 17.20 18.61
CA ASN A 132 7.77 16.02 17.92
C ASN A 132 6.73 15.41 16.99
N ILE A 133 7.19 14.69 15.98
CA ILE A 133 6.38 14.11 14.91
C ILE A 133 6.65 12.62 14.81
N LEU A 134 5.65 11.79 15.06
CA LEU A 134 5.69 10.37 14.71
C LEU A 134 5.37 10.20 13.22
N LEU A 135 6.38 9.86 12.40
CA LEU A 135 6.24 9.71 10.96
C LEU A 135 6.04 8.24 10.58
N THR A 136 4.88 7.88 10.07
CA THR A 136 4.51 6.50 9.74
C THR A 136 4.22 6.27 8.24
N THR A 137 4.76 7.14 7.37
CA THR A 137 4.57 7.07 5.92
C THR A 137 5.48 6.06 5.21
N GLY A 138 6.45 5.49 5.94
CA GLY A 138 7.43 4.54 5.44
C GLY A 138 8.72 5.20 4.91
N SER A 139 9.79 4.40 4.73
CA SER A 139 11.14 4.89 4.43
C SER A 139 11.27 5.64 3.10
N LYS A 140 10.45 5.34 2.12
CA LYS A 140 10.48 5.99 0.79
C LYS A 140 10.13 7.48 0.81
N GLU A 141 9.38 7.92 1.83
CA GLU A 141 8.88 9.28 1.93
C GLU A 141 9.72 10.16 2.86
N ILE A 142 10.67 9.57 3.59
CA ILE A 142 11.44 10.27 4.63
C ILE A 142 12.19 11.49 4.09
N ALA A 143 12.77 11.38 2.90
CA ALA A 143 13.50 12.47 2.28
C ALA A 143 12.66 13.77 2.12
N ALA A 144 11.34 13.63 1.92
CA ALA A 144 10.44 14.78 1.84
C ALA A 144 10.32 15.56 3.15
N PHE A 145 10.68 14.96 4.28
CA PHE A 145 10.58 15.53 5.62
C PHE A 145 11.96 15.93 6.20
N SER A 146 13.02 15.96 5.39
CA SER A 146 14.40 16.21 5.86
C SER A 146 14.58 17.54 6.59
N GLU A 147 13.85 18.59 6.23
CA GLU A 147 13.88 19.90 6.93
C GLU A 147 13.39 19.82 8.38
N LEU A 148 12.62 18.79 8.72
CA LEU A 148 12.08 18.54 10.06
C LEU A 148 12.85 17.42 10.79
N SER A 149 13.99 16.98 10.25
CA SER A 149 14.74 15.79 10.71
C SER A 149 15.04 15.79 12.22
N TYR A 150 15.29 16.96 12.83
CA TYR A 150 15.64 17.12 14.24
C TYR A 150 14.51 16.74 15.21
N ARG A 151 13.23 16.74 14.78
CA ARG A 151 12.05 16.44 15.61
C ARG A 151 11.17 15.31 15.07
N ILE A 152 11.65 14.59 14.05
CA ILE A 152 10.93 13.44 13.49
C ILE A 152 11.38 12.15 14.16
N PHE A 153 10.42 11.32 14.50
CA PHE A 153 10.56 9.93 14.93
C PHE A 153 9.95 9.03 13.86
N PRO A 154 10.75 8.65 12.85
CA PRO A 154 10.25 7.81 11.77
C PRO A 154 10.09 6.37 12.24
N ARG A 155 8.93 5.77 11.98
CA ARG A 155 8.71 4.35 12.16
C ARG A 155 8.76 3.65 10.81
N VAL A 156 9.78 2.80 10.64
CA VAL A 156 10.12 2.13 9.38
C VAL A 156 10.30 0.63 9.57
N LEU A 157 10.34 -0.11 8.47
CA LEU A 157 10.68 -1.54 8.52
C LEU A 157 12.12 -1.73 9.04
N PRO A 158 12.41 -2.84 9.77
CA PRO A 158 13.72 -3.15 10.30
C PRO A 158 14.66 -3.71 9.21
N SER A 159 14.84 -2.95 8.13
CA SER A 159 15.74 -3.28 7.02
C SER A 159 16.87 -2.25 6.90
N VAL A 160 18.01 -2.69 6.40
CA VAL A 160 19.18 -1.84 6.17
C VAL A 160 18.83 -0.63 5.30
N ASP A 161 18.09 -0.85 4.22
CA ASP A 161 17.67 0.22 3.31
C ASP A 161 16.79 1.27 4.01
N SER A 162 15.87 0.82 4.87
CA SER A 162 14.99 1.73 5.60
C SER A 162 15.75 2.59 6.62
N ILE A 163 16.72 2.00 7.31
CA ILE A 163 17.58 2.69 8.27
C ILE A 163 18.49 3.69 7.52
N ASN A 164 19.11 3.26 6.43
CA ASN A 164 19.94 4.12 5.59
C ASN A 164 19.15 5.32 5.02
N ALA A 165 17.91 5.12 4.62
CA ALA A 165 17.05 6.22 4.17
C ALA A 165 16.83 7.25 5.28
N CYS A 166 16.64 6.83 6.53
CA CYS A 166 16.53 7.73 7.68
C CYS A 166 17.82 8.52 7.91
N ILE A 167 18.96 7.83 7.91
CA ILE A 167 20.29 8.45 8.12
C ILE A 167 20.58 9.47 7.01
N SER A 168 20.31 9.11 5.75
CA SER A 168 20.52 9.98 4.59
C SER A 168 19.63 11.23 4.62
N ALA A 169 18.47 11.17 5.25
CA ALA A 169 17.59 12.29 5.47
C ALA A 169 17.97 13.15 6.69
N GLY A 170 19.09 12.85 7.35
CA GLY A 170 19.58 13.60 8.52
C GLY A 170 18.84 13.29 9.82
N ILE A 171 18.10 12.19 9.90
CA ILE A 171 17.40 11.79 11.14
C ILE A 171 18.43 11.30 12.18
N PRO A 172 18.42 11.84 13.42
CA PRO A 172 19.25 11.32 14.48
C PRO A 172 18.98 9.82 14.75
N SER A 173 20.02 9.01 14.87
CA SER A 173 19.86 7.55 15.05
C SER A 173 18.98 7.17 16.24
N LYS A 174 19.02 7.95 17.32
CA LYS A 174 18.18 7.76 18.52
C LYS A 174 16.68 7.96 18.27
N ASN A 175 16.31 8.63 17.17
CA ASN A 175 14.92 8.89 16.81
C ASN A 175 14.36 7.79 15.89
N ILE A 176 15.19 6.89 15.36
CA ILE A 176 14.75 5.89 14.37
C ILE A 176 14.07 4.71 15.09
N ILE A 177 12.81 4.44 14.73
CA ILE A 177 12.00 3.34 15.25
C ILE A 177 11.90 2.28 14.15
N ALA A 178 12.75 1.25 14.21
CA ALA A 178 12.78 0.17 13.22
C ALA A 178 11.97 -1.04 13.71
N MET A 179 10.71 -1.17 13.28
CA MET A 179 9.79 -2.22 13.73
C MET A 179 8.87 -2.67 12.60
N GLN A 180 8.51 -3.98 12.62
CA GLN A 180 7.53 -4.58 11.70
C GLN A 180 6.12 -4.50 12.28
N GLY A 181 5.17 -3.88 11.54
CA GLY A 181 3.75 -3.85 11.90
C GLY A 181 2.96 -5.08 11.41
N PRO A 182 1.63 -5.09 11.59
CA PRO A 182 0.79 -4.01 12.13
C PRO A 182 0.93 -3.83 13.64
N PHE A 183 0.56 -2.64 14.15
CA PHE A 183 0.74 -2.27 15.55
C PHE A 183 -0.60 -2.04 16.23
N SER A 184 -0.75 -2.51 17.46
CA SER A 184 -1.91 -2.26 18.29
C SER A 184 -2.04 -0.77 18.65
N LYS A 185 -3.25 -0.34 19.02
CA LYS A 185 -3.51 0.99 19.56
C LYS A 185 -2.60 1.29 20.76
N ASN A 186 -2.49 0.36 21.71
CA ASN A 186 -1.69 0.56 22.91
C ASN A 186 -0.21 0.81 22.62
N LEU A 187 0.36 0.12 21.63
CA LEU A 187 1.75 0.35 21.24
C LEU A 187 1.92 1.71 20.54
N ASN A 188 0.94 2.11 19.71
CA ASN A 188 0.95 3.45 19.10
C ASN A 188 0.88 4.54 20.18
N GLU A 189 0.00 4.41 21.19
CA GLU A 189 -0.09 5.33 22.33
C GLU A 189 1.23 5.38 23.14
N ALA A 190 1.83 4.22 23.41
CA ALA A 190 3.11 4.16 24.14
C ALA A 190 4.22 4.91 23.39
N ILE A 191 4.34 4.71 22.08
CA ILE A 191 5.33 5.40 21.25
C ILE A 191 5.07 6.93 21.23
N ILE A 192 3.81 7.36 21.05
CA ILE A 192 3.45 8.78 21.05
C ILE A 192 3.86 9.44 22.38
N LYS A 193 3.55 8.78 23.50
CA LYS A 193 3.86 9.29 24.85
C LYS A 193 5.38 9.29 25.14
N GLU A 194 6.08 8.20 24.78
CA GLU A 194 7.52 8.06 25.03
C GLU A 194 8.34 9.14 24.34
N PHE A 195 7.97 9.49 23.11
CA PHE A 195 8.67 10.49 22.33
C PHE A 195 8.01 11.87 22.35
N ASP A 196 7.02 12.09 23.21
CA ASP A 196 6.26 13.34 23.32
C ASP A 196 5.81 13.88 21.95
N CYS A 197 5.20 12.98 21.13
CA CYS A 197 4.80 13.31 19.77
C CYS A 197 3.50 14.12 19.76
N LYS A 198 3.57 15.36 19.31
CA LYS A 198 2.42 16.23 19.12
C LYS A 198 1.67 15.97 17.82
N TYR A 199 2.35 15.40 16.84
CA TYR A 199 1.78 15.07 15.53
C TYR A 199 2.07 13.61 15.17
N LEU A 200 1.07 12.97 14.54
CA LEU A 200 1.23 11.67 13.90
C LEU A 200 0.95 11.82 12.40
N VAL A 201 1.98 11.65 11.56
CA VAL A 201 1.83 11.70 10.10
C VAL A 201 1.68 10.29 9.55
N SER A 202 0.59 10.05 8.83
CA SER A 202 0.31 8.77 8.19
C SER A 202 -0.29 8.98 6.81
N LYS A 203 -0.18 7.96 5.96
CA LYS A 203 -0.98 7.87 4.74
C LYS A 203 -2.35 7.29 5.07
N LEU A 204 -3.38 7.71 4.34
CA LEU A 204 -4.67 7.04 4.39
C LEU A 204 -4.49 5.60 3.89
N SER A 205 -4.48 4.64 4.80
CA SER A 205 -4.34 3.20 4.51
C SER A 205 -5.51 2.46 5.14
N GLY A 206 -5.96 1.38 4.52
CA GLY A 206 -7.06 0.58 5.06
C GLY A 206 -6.71 -0.10 6.40
N ARG A 207 -7.68 -0.82 6.96
CA ARG A 207 -7.59 -1.53 8.26
C ARG A 207 -6.36 -2.44 8.35
N SER A 208 -6.05 -3.15 7.28
CA SER A 208 -4.87 -4.03 7.22
C SER A 208 -3.52 -3.32 7.49
N GLY A 209 -3.46 -1.99 7.33
CA GLY A 209 -2.29 -1.16 7.65
C GLY A 209 -2.25 -0.63 9.09
N GLY A 210 -3.20 -1.02 9.95
CA GLY A 210 -3.32 -0.51 11.31
C GLY A 210 -3.62 0.99 11.36
N PHE A 211 -4.44 1.49 10.41
CA PHE A 211 -4.75 2.91 10.30
C PHE A 211 -5.68 3.36 11.43
N GLU A 212 -6.75 2.59 11.71
CA GLU A 212 -7.69 2.87 12.80
C GLU A 212 -6.98 2.95 14.14
N GLU A 213 -6.11 1.98 14.43
CA GLU A 213 -5.33 1.94 15.67
C GLU A 213 -4.40 3.15 15.84
N LYS A 214 -3.88 3.69 14.73
CA LYS A 214 -3.08 4.91 14.75
C LYS A 214 -3.93 6.14 15.07
N ILE A 215 -5.09 6.28 14.41
CA ILE A 215 -6.01 7.41 14.63
C ILE A 215 -6.59 7.40 16.04
N GLU A 216 -7.01 6.23 16.54
CA GLU A 216 -7.49 6.09 17.90
C GLU A 216 -6.39 6.41 18.93
N ALA A 217 -5.18 5.94 18.72
CA ALA A 217 -4.05 6.23 19.59
C ALA A 217 -3.73 7.73 19.64
N ALA A 218 -3.74 8.39 18.47
CA ALA A 218 -3.54 9.83 18.41
C ALA A 218 -4.61 10.59 19.19
N LYS A 219 -5.89 10.23 19.03
CA LYS A 219 -7.01 10.85 19.79
C LYS A 219 -6.86 10.66 21.30
N ASN A 220 -6.46 9.46 21.74
CA ASN A 220 -6.31 9.15 23.17
C ASN A 220 -5.09 9.82 23.83
N THR A 221 -4.20 10.42 23.05
CA THR A 221 -2.94 11.01 23.53
C THR A 221 -2.84 12.50 23.19
N ASP A 222 -3.95 13.14 22.80
CA ASP A 222 -3.99 14.52 22.33
C ASP A 222 -2.97 14.83 21.19
N CYS A 223 -2.54 13.77 20.50
CA CYS A 223 -1.68 13.86 19.32
C CYS A 223 -2.53 14.19 18.08
N ILE A 224 -2.13 15.15 17.28
CA ILE A 224 -2.87 15.61 16.10
C ILE A 224 -2.55 14.70 14.91
N PRO A 225 -3.52 13.93 14.37
CA PRO A 225 -3.29 13.13 13.17
C PRO A 225 -3.20 14.03 11.93
N ILE A 226 -2.19 13.79 11.12
CA ILE A 226 -1.96 14.41 9.81
C ILE A 226 -2.02 13.30 8.78
N ILE A 227 -2.97 13.37 7.86
CA ILE A 227 -3.22 12.32 6.89
C ILE A 227 -2.88 12.80 5.49
N ILE A 228 -1.95 12.07 4.86
CA ILE A 228 -1.63 12.30 3.46
C ILE A 228 -2.65 11.51 2.63
N MET A 229 -3.45 12.24 1.88
CA MET A 229 -4.49 11.69 1.01
C MET A 229 -3.88 11.11 -0.28
N PRO A 230 -4.48 10.07 -0.87
CA PRO A 230 -4.04 9.59 -2.18
C PRO A 230 -4.31 10.64 -3.26
N LYS A 231 -3.40 10.76 -4.24
CA LYS A 231 -3.43 11.77 -5.31
C LYS A 231 -4.64 11.65 -6.27
N THR A 232 -5.30 10.52 -6.29
CA THR A 232 -6.45 10.28 -7.16
C THR A 232 -7.53 9.53 -6.40
N GLU A 233 -8.79 9.89 -6.66
CA GLU A 233 -9.91 9.01 -6.29
C GLU A 233 -9.68 7.63 -6.89
N ILE A 234 -9.73 6.60 -6.05
CA ILE A 234 -9.59 5.23 -6.51
C ILE A 234 -10.94 4.82 -7.10
N LYS A 235 -11.14 5.14 -8.38
CA LYS A 235 -12.24 4.55 -9.15
C LYS A 235 -11.89 3.08 -9.35
N GLY A 236 -12.72 2.20 -8.83
CA GLY A 236 -12.51 0.76 -8.90
C GLY A 236 -13.76 0.01 -8.46
N ILE A 237 -13.67 -1.30 -8.49
CA ILE A 237 -14.71 -2.21 -8.03
C ILE A 237 -14.32 -2.85 -6.70
N SER A 238 -15.29 -3.30 -5.92
CA SER A 238 -15.05 -4.06 -4.70
C SER A 238 -14.46 -5.45 -5.01
N VAL A 239 -13.89 -6.10 -4.00
CA VAL A 239 -13.44 -7.50 -4.12
C VAL A 239 -14.60 -8.40 -4.53
N GLU A 240 -15.81 -8.17 -3.99
CA GLU A 240 -16.98 -8.98 -4.29
C GLU A 240 -17.45 -8.79 -5.74
N GLU A 241 -17.50 -7.57 -6.25
CA GLU A 241 -17.80 -7.31 -7.66
C GLU A 241 -16.76 -7.96 -8.58
N CYS A 242 -15.48 -7.96 -8.19
CA CYS A 242 -14.42 -8.63 -8.93
C CYS A 242 -14.61 -10.16 -8.93
N ARG A 243 -15.01 -10.75 -7.81
CA ARG A 243 -15.36 -12.19 -7.74
C ARG A 243 -16.47 -12.56 -8.71
N VAL A 244 -17.53 -11.75 -8.76
CA VAL A 244 -18.64 -11.94 -9.72
C VAL A 244 -18.14 -11.91 -11.16
N GLU A 245 -17.21 -11.03 -11.50
CA GLU A 245 -16.61 -10.98 -12.84
C GLU A 245 -15.78 -12.24 -13.15
N LEU A 246 -15.01 -12.72 -12.18
CA LEU A 246 -14.19 -13.93 -12.32
C LEU A 246 -15.03 -15.21 -12.43
N GLU A 247 -16.19 -15.27 -11.76
CA GLU A 247 -17.13 -16.41 -11.90
C GLU A 247 -17.68 -16.52 -13.32
N LYS A 248 -17.83 -15.41 -14.05
CA LYS A 248 -18.26 -15.44 -15.46
C LYS A 248 -17.22 -16.13 -16.34
N LEU A 249 -15.92 -15.97 -16.05
CA LEU A 249 -14.85 -16.74 -16.72
C LEU A 249 -15.00 -18.23 -16.50
N TYR A 250 -15.23 -18.62 -15.24
CA TYR A 250 -15.35 -20.04 -14.88
C TYR A 250 -16.55 -20.73 -15.55
N LYS A 251 -17.67 -20.02 -15.75
CA LYS A 251 -18.89 -20.58 -16.39
C LYS A 251 -18.77 -20.68 -17.89
N ASN A 252 -17.79 -20.03 -18.50
CA ASN A 252 -17.55 -20.02 -19.95
C ASN A 252 -16.45 -21.02 -20.38
N HIS A 253 -15.84 -21.74 -19.43
CA HIS A 253 -14.89 -22.85 -19.59
C HIS A 253 -15.51 -24.17 -19.12
#